data_815528df1c89dae918baebeb45926867
#
_entry.id   815528df1c89dae918baebeb45926867
#
_cell.length_a   1.000
_cell.length_b   1.000
_cell.length_c   1.000
_cell.angle_alpha   90.00
_cell.angle_beta   90.00
_cell.angle_gamma   90.00
#
_symmetry.space_group_name_H-M   'P 1'
#
loop_
_entity.id
_entity.type
_entity.pdbx_description
1 polymer ?
#
loop_
_entity_poly.entity_id
_entity_poly.type
_entity_poly.pdbx_seq_one_letter_code
_entity_poly.pdbx_strand_id
1 'polypeptide(L)'
;MNEKIEVKRTTTGFDHTFYKTLLESTKAIPWKIDWQSMQFTYIGPQIQELLGWETDSWISVNDWVERMHPDDRDRVVGMCVAQSKEGIDHEADYRALKADGSYVWIRDVVHVIRSNNETEALVGFMFDISERKKNEDELIRLKQELEVYSYQDGLTEIANRRLYDIVLAREWENALDSQTPISIIMTDIDFFKHCNDHYGHHVGDLALKQIAQLLKSQIRVGDLAARVGGEEFILILPSTHQEDAVEIAERIRLSIETTPILYNDTQHISLTASCSVGSIVPKKSDTATHFIEMIDALLYRAKAQGRNRVLVL
;
A
#
# COMPACT_ATOMS: atom_id res chain seq x y z
N MET A 1 10.93 -16.92 63.26
CA MET A 1 11.57 -15.59 63.30
C MET A 1 11.31 -14.91 62.00
N ASN A 2 10.23 -14.13 61.93
CA ASN A 2 9.84 -13.36 60.74
C ASN A 2 10.31 -11.93 60.95
N GLU A 3 11.41 -11.53 60.34
CA GLU A 3 11.77 -10.12 60.26
C GLU A 3 10.93 -9.43 59.21
N LYS A 4 10.01 -8.57 59.69
CA LYS A 4 9.31 -7.60 58.83
C LYS A 4 10.31 -6.51 58.47
N ILE A 5 10.71 -6.47 57.17
CA ILE A 5 11.44 -5.33 56.62
C ILE A 5 10.41 -4.16 56.55
N GLU A 6 10.46 -3.25 57.47
CA GLU A 6 9.74 -1.97 57.42
C GLU A 6 10.46 -1.04 56.45
N VAL A 7 9.90 -0.92 55.23
CA VAL A 7 10.35 0.08 54.25
C VAL A 7 9.82 1.45 54.78
N LYS A 8 10.69 2.20 55.43
CA LYS A 8 10.45 3.60 55.74
C LYS A 8 10.30 4.37 54.41
N ARG A 9 9.04 4.69 54.01
CA ARG A 9 8.79 5.70 53.02
C ARG A 9 9.17 7.06 53.57
N THR A 10 10.41 7.50 53.38
CA THR A 10 10.81 8.89 53.52
C THR A 10 10.15 9.67 52.39
N THR A 11 9.05 10.38 52.70
CA THR A 11 8.54 11.48 51.87
C THR A 11 9.52 12.66 52.01
N THR A 12 10.71 12.50 51.41
CA THR A 12 11.57 13.64 51.10
C THR A 12 10.91 14.36 49.95
N GLY A 13 10.39 15.57 50.21
CA GLY A 13 9.93 16.45 49.14
C GLY A 13 11.01 16.54 48.09
N PHE A 14 10.69 16.11 46.87
CA PHE A 14 11.61 16.26 45.77
C PHE A 14 11.89 17.75 45.58
N ASP A 15 13.16 18.12 45.69
CA ASP A 15 13.67 19.47 45.55
C ASP A 15 13.45 19.97 44.10
N HIS A 16 13.28 21.27 43.94
CA HIS A 16 13.15 21.95 42.67
C HIS A 16 14.30 21.58 41.70
N THR A 17 15.49 21.37 42.25
CA THR A 17 16.68 20.91 41.52
C THR A 17 16.49 19.52 40.91
N PHE A 18 15.84 18.61 41.63
CA PHE A 18 15.57 17.25 41.15
C PHE A 18 14.60 17.28 39.94
N TYR A 19 13.51 18.03 40.02
CA TYR A 19 12.56 18.15 38.90
C TYR A 19 13.22 18.81 37.68
N LYS A 20 14.02 19.87 37.91
CA LYS A 20 14.77 20.53 36.84
C LYS A 20 15.73 19.56 36.16
N THR A 21 16.53 18.84 36.93
CA THR A 21 17.45 17.84 36.38
C THR A 21 16.72 16.75 35.60
N LEU A 22 15.56 16.30 36.09
CA LEU A 22 14.78 15.26 35.44
C LEU A 22 14.22 15.78 34.09
N LEU A 23 13.72 16.99 34.03
CA LEU A 23 13.25 17.63 32.80
C LEU A 23 14.39 17.84 31.79
N GLU A 24 15.53 18.33 32.26
CA GLU A 24 16.71 18.59 31.41
C GLU A 24 17.43 17.32 30.96
N SER A 25 17.24 16.20 31.64
CA SER A 25 17.84 14.90 31.23
C SER A 25 17.07 14.17 30.12
N THR A 26 15.87 14.63 29.80
CA THR A 26 15.05 14.07 28.73
C THR A 26 15.33 14.76 27.40
N LYS A 27 15.08 14.05 26.27
CA LYS A 27 15.08 14.66 24.93
C LYS A 27 13.77 15.40 24.63
N ALA A 28 12.80 15.34 25.52
CA ALA A 28 11.54 16.06 25.41
C ALA A 28 11.78 17.55 25.72
N ILE A 29 11.13 18.43 25.03
CA ILE A 29 11.21 19.87 25.23
C ILE A 29 10.02 20.28 26.10
N PRO A 30 10.24 20.54 27.41
CA PRO A 30 9.16 21.03 28.28
C PRO A 30 8.86 22.50 27.97
N TRP A 31 7.59 22.87 28.03
CA TRP A 31 7.17 24.24 27.82
C TRP A 31 5.97 24.62 28.68
N LYS A 32 5.79 25.92 28.90
CA LYS A 32 4.63 26.49 29.58
C LYS A 32 4.22 27.80 28.93
N ILE A 33 2.91 27.94 28.69
CA ILE A 33 2.27 29.16 28.16
C ILE A 33 1.29 29.70 29.20
N ASP A 34 1.32 30.99 29.44
CA ASP A 34 0.25 31.70 30.16
C ASP A 34 -0.92 31.91 29.18
N TRP A 35 -2.10 31.43 29.56
CA TRP A 35 -3.27 31.43 28.69
C TRP A 35 -3.82 32.83 28.41
N GLN A 36 -3.70 33.76 29.37
CA GLN A 36 -4.25 35.10 29.23
C GLN A 36 -3.39 35.98 28.30
N SER A 37 -2.08 35.95 28.49
CA SER A 37 -1.14 36.72 27.69
C SER A 37 -0.73 36.05 26.40
N MET A 38 -0.98 34.73 26.26
CA MET A 38 -0.50 33.90 25.15
C MET A 38 1.03 33.94 24.98
N GLN A 39 1.75 34.08 26.10
CA GLN A 39 3.22 34.11 26.10
C GLN A 39 3.82 32.84 26.70
N PHE A 40 4.95 32.44 26.17
CA PHE A 40 5.77 31.41 26.77
C PHE A 40 6.36 31.94 28.10
N THR A 41 6.03 31.28 29.18
CA THR A 41 6.64 31.54 30.50
C THR A 41 7.81 30.61 30.79
N TYR A 42 7.92 29.53 30.03
CA TYR A 42 9.05 28.62 30.05
C TYR A 42 9.13 27.82 28.74
N ILE A 43 10.34 27.60 28.28
CA ILE A 43 10.65 26.63 27.24
C ILE A 43 12.01 25.99 27.55
N GLY A 44 12.10 24.67 27.40
CA GLY A 44 13.30 23.91 27.70
C GLY A 44 14.45 24.21 26.72
N PRO A 45 15.71 24.19 27.17
CA PRO A 45 16.88 24.47 26.33
C PRO A 45 17.05 23.48 25.16
N GLN A 46 16.43 22.29 25.25
CA GLN A 46 16.43 21.28 24.19
C GLN A 46 15.82 21.81 22.89
N ILE A 47 14.99 22.89 22.93
CA ILE A 47 14.41 23.51 21.74
C ILE A 47 15.49 24.03 20.79
N GLN A 48 16.57 24.61 21.35
CA GLN A 48 17.69 25.11 20.56
C GLN A 48 18.50 23.96 19.95
N GLU A 49 18.69 22.85 20.69
CA GLU A 49 19.40 21.67 20.17
C GLU A 49 18.63 21.02 19.01
N LEU A 50 17.30 20.96 19.10
CA LEU A 50 16.47 20.29 18.10
C LEU A 50 16.13 21.19 16.91
N LEU A 51 15.67 22.42 17.18
CA LEU A 51 15.17 23.32 16.13
C LEU A 51 16.18 24.39 15.71
N GLY A 52 17.24 24.62 16.49
CA GLY A 52 18.26 25.61 16.19
C GLY A 52 17.86 27.06 16.49
N TRP A 53 16.64 27.30 17.02
CA TRP A 53 16.18 28.60 17.44
C TRP A 53 16.61 28.88 18.89
N GLU A 54 17.12 30.07 19.16
CA GLU A 54 17.47 30.50 20.53
C GLU A 54 16.24 30.44 21.43
N THR A 55 16.44 30.05 22.70
CA THR A 55 15.34 29.88 23.68
C THR A 55 14.56 31.17 23.89
N ASP A 56 15.24 32.31 23.92
CA ASP A 56 14.66 33.64 24.12
C ASP A 56 13.89 34.17 22.91
N SER A 57 13.99 33.49 21.76
CA SER A 57 13.20 33.80 20.55
C SER A 57 11.78 33.24 20.57
N TRP A 58 11.43 32.46 21.62
CA TRP A 58 10.11 31.90 21.85
C TRP A 58 9.32 32.75 22.85
N ILE A 59 8.73 33.84 22.37
CA ILE A 59 8.07 34.85 23.21
C ILE A 59 6.58 34.54 23.33
N SER A 60 5.92 34.28 22.23
CA SER A 60 4.47 34.12 22.16
C SER A 60 4.06 32.89 21.33
N VAL A 61 2.78 32.56 21.44
CA VAL A 61 2.16 31.51 20.62
C VAL A 61 2.34 31.77 19.11
N ASN A 62 2.46 33.04 18.68
CA ASN A 62 2.69 33.36 17.29
C ASN A 62 4.04 32.83 16.78
N ASP A 63 5.09 32.83 17.62
CA ASP A 63 6.39 32.27 17.24
C ASP A 63 6.29 30.76 16.96
N TRP A 64 5.44 30.07 17.74
CA TRP A 64 5.13 28.65 17.49
C TRP A 64 4.36 28.44 16.17
N VAL A 65 3.34 29.28 15.91
CA VAL A 65 2.52 29.22 14.69
C VAL A 65 3.36 29.50 13.45
N GLU A 66 4.21 30.53 13.47
CA GLU A 66 5.08 30.89 12.35
C GLU A 66 6.12 29.82 12.03
N ARG A 67 6.60 29.12 13.06
CA ARG A 67 7.57 28.03 12.93
C ARG A 67 6.93 26.66 12.70
N MET A 68 5.64 26.63 12.34
CA MET A 68 4.94 25.44 11.89
C MET A 68 4.81 25.41 10.37
N HIS A 69 4.86 24.22 9.76
CA HIS A 69 4.64 24.07 8.33
C HIS A 69 3.27 24.65 7.93
N PRO A 70 3.15 25.43 6.85
CA PRO A 70 1.89 26.08 6.45
C PRO A 70 0.68 25.16 6.39
N ASP A 71 0.82 23.94 5.83
CA ASP A 71 -0.28 22.98 5.71
C ASP A 71 -0.80 22.47 7.06
N ASP A 72 0.00 22.53 8.13
CA ASP A 72 -0.35 22.01 9.44
C ASP A 72 -1.00 23.07 10.34
N ARG A 73 -0.78 24.38 10.06
CA ARG A 73 -1.16 25.51 10.92
C ARG A 73 -2.64 25.54 11.27
N ASP A 74 -3.51 25.63 10.28
CA ASP A 74 -4.94 25.81 10.51
C ASP A 74 -5.53 24.62 11.28
N ARG A 75 -5.14 23.42 10.93
CA ARG A 75 -5.58 22.19 11.60
C ARG A 75 -5.12 22.13 13.06
N VAL A 76 -3.82 22.33 13.28
CA VAL A 76 -3.23 22.17 14.62
C VAL A 76 -3.63 23.31 15.55
N VAL A 77 -3.51 24.55 15.10
CA VAL A 77 -3.86 25.72 15.91
C VAL A 77 -5.35 25.74 16.23
N GLY A 78 -6.21 25.48 15.25
CA GLY A 78 -7.66 25.43 15.45
C GLY A 78 -8.05 24.37 16.48
N MET A 79 -7.50 23.17 16.40
CA MET A 79 -7.74 22.08 17.36
C MET A 79 -7.22 22.44 18.76
N CYS A 80 -5.96 22.90 18.87
CA CYS A 80 -5.37 23.24 20.17
C CYS A 80 -6.13 24.34 20.89
N VAL A 81 -6.53 25.41 20.19
CA VAL A 81 -7.31 26.50 20.78
C VAL A 81 -8.68 26.04 21.24
N ALA A 82 -9.38 25.22 20.44
CA ALA A 82 -10.71 24.70 20.80
C ALA A 82 -10.63 23.84 22.06
N GLN A 83 -9.75 22.86 22.11
CA GLN A 83 -9.60 21.94 23.24
C GLN A 83 -9.09 22.65 24.50
N SER A 84 -8.16 23.58 24.36
CA SER A 84 -7.67 24.38 25.49
C SER A 84 -8.77 25.25 26.14
N LYS A 85 -9.65 25.85 25.34
CA LYS A 85 -10.82 26.60 25.86
C LYS A 85 -11.78 25.72 26.66
N GLU A 86 -11.98 24.50 26.20
CA GLU A 86 -12.84 23.52 26.91
C GLU A 86 -12.13 22.88 28.11
N GLY A 87 -10.83 23.11 28.29
CA GLY A 87 -10.03 22.54 29.35
C GLY A 87 -9.72 21.07 29.16
N ILE A 88 -9.59 20.64 27.89
CA ILE A 88 -9.32 19.25 27.48
C ILE A 88 -7.84 19.10 27.13
N ASP A 89 -7.18 18.16 27.78
CA ASP A 89 -5.81 17.75 27.42
C ASP A 89 -5.78 17.17 26.02
N HIS A 90 -4.73 17.47 25.25
CA HIS A 90 -4.69 17.07 23.85
C HIS A 90 -3.26 16.86 23.36
N GLU A 91 -3.15 16.26 22.19
CA GLU A 91 -1.88 16.08 21.48
C GLU A 91 -2.01 16.41 20.00
N ALA A 92 -0.91 16.85 19.39
CA ALA A 92 -0.83 17.13 17.97
C ALA A 92 0.51 16.75 17.38
N ASP A 93 0.46 16.10 16.21
CA ASP A 93 1.63 15.91 15.36
C ASP A 93 1.66 16.99 14.28
N TYR A 94 2.81 17.66 14.13
CA TYR A 94 3.02 18.67 13.11
C TYR A 94 4.49 18.78 12.70
N ARG A 95 4.75 19.43 11.58
CA ARG A 95 6.09 19.74 11.09
C ARG A 95 6.53 21.08 11.62
N ALA A 96 7.58 21.10 12.44
CA ALA A 96 8.21 22.31 12.97
C ALA A 96 9.38 22.74 12.08
N LEU A 97 9.47 24.06 11.82
CA LEU A 97 10.53 24.69 11.03
C LEU A 97 11.78 24.82 11.89
N LYS A 98 12.91 24.33 11.40
CA LYS A 98 14.22 24.55 11.99
C LYS A 98 14.84 25.89 11.51
N ALA A 99 15.82 26.38 12.25
CA ALA A 99 16.53 27.62 11.89
C ALA A 99 17.30 27.52 10.57
N ASP A 100 17.64 26.31 10.13
CA ASP A 100 18.27 26.03 8.84
C ASP A 100 17.30 25.95 7.65
N GLY A 101 15.99 26.15 7.90
CA GLY A 101 14.92 26.08 6.90
C GLY A 101 14.37 24.68 6.63
N SER A 102 14.92 23.63 7.24
CA SER A 102 14.38 22.27 7.16
C SER A 102 13.24 22.07 8.14
N TYR A 103 12.51 20.94 8.00
CA TYR A 103 11.42 20.57 8.89
C TYR A 103 11.73 19.30 9.68
N VAL A 104 11.22 19.25 10.91
CA VAL A 104 11.26 18.10 11.81
C VAL A 104 9.85 17.78 12.27
N TRP A 105 9.50 16.51 12.42
CA TRP A 105 8.22 16.11 12.96
C TRP A 105 8.23 16.19 14.49
N ILE A 106 7.29 16.95 15.03
CA ILE A 106 7.07 17.12 16.46
C ILE A 106 5.74 16.50 16.85
N ARG A 107 5.71 15.80 17.98
CA ARG A 107 4.50 15.54 18.77
C ARG A 107 4.50 16.47 19.94
N ASP A 108 3.46 17.27 20.06
CA ASP A 108 3.21 18.16 21.19
C ASP A 108 2.09 17.57 22.04
N VAL A 109 2.39 17.34 23.31
CA VAL A 109 1.45 16.83 24.30
C VAL A 109 1.13 17.96 25.27
N VAL A 110 -0.12 18.35 25.35
CA VAL A 110 -0.60 19.52 26.07
C VAL A 110 -1.50 19.12 27.22
N HIS A 111 -1.17 19.61 28.41
CA HIS A 111 -2.00 19.53 29.59
C HIS A 111 -2.54 20.92 29.96
N VAL A 112 -3.84 21.01 30.18
CA VAL A 112 -4.55 22.27 30.46
C VAL A 112 -4.70 22.50 31.96
N ILE A 113 -3.97 23.50 32.48
CA ILE A 113 -4.09 23.91 33.88
C ILE A 113 -5.31 24.86 34.05
N ARG A 114 -6.19 24.54 34.97
CA ARG A 114 -7.39 25.32 35.21
C ARG A 114 -7.43 25.85 36.65
N SER A 115 -7.94 27.07 36.78
CA SER A 115 -8.30 27.70 38.05
C SER A 115 -9.70 28.29 37.96
N ASN A 116 -10.53 28.09 38.97
CA ASN A 116 -11.91 28.59 39.01
C ASN A 116 -12.75 28.27 37.76
N ASN A 117 -12.54 27.09 37.18
CA ASN A 117 -13.20 26.61 35.96
C ASN A 117 -12.78 27.31 34.63
N GLU A 118 -11.77 28.17 34.69
CA GLU A 118 -11.17 28.84 33.52
C GLU A 118 -9.76 28.29 33.26
N THR A 119 -9.33 28.30 31.99
CA THR A 119 -7.98 27.93 31.63
C THR A 119 -7.00 29.00 32.08
N GLU A 120 -6.02 28.62 32.89
CA GLU A 120 -5.00 29.52 33.45
C GLU A 120 -3.69 29.43 32.64
N ALA A 121 -3.26 28.20 32.35
CA ALA A 121 -2.02 27.95 31.66
C ALA A 121 -2.07 26.64 30.86
N LEU A 122 -1.19 26.54 29.88
CA LEU A 122 -0.89 25.28 29.18
C LEU A 122 0.52 24.87 29.55
N VAL A 123 0.71 23.58 29.83
CA VAL A 123 2.02 22.97 30.01
C VAL A 123 2.12 21.75 29.13
N GLY A 124 3.30 21.48 28.63
CA GLY A 124 3.44 20.33 27.75
C GLY A 124 4.85 19.93 27.46
N PHE A 125 4.95 18.96 26.59
CA PHE A 125 6.20 18.43 26.06
C PHE A 125 6.14 18.27 24.57
N MET A 126 7.16 18.76 23.87
CA MET A 126 7.40 18.46 22.47
C MET A 126 8.41 17.31 22.35
N PHE A 127 8.11 16.35 21.48
CA PHE A 127 8.95 15.20 21.19
C PHE A 127 9.29 15.17 19.71
N ASP A 128 10.56 14.95 19.40
CA ASP A 128 10.95 14.61 18.02
C ASP A 128 10.44 13.21 17.68
N ILE A 129 9.55 13.14 16.70
CA ILE A 129 8.98 11.89 16.18
C ILE A 129 9.41 11.61 14.74
N SER A 130 10.47 12.26 14.25
CA SER A 130 10.92 12.11 12.85
C SER A 130 11.34 10.70 12.52
N GLU A 131 12.04 10.02 13.41
CA GLU A 131 12.41 8.61 13.22
C GLU A 131 11.17 7.71 13.15
N ARG A 132 10.21 7.95 14.03
CA ARG A 132 8.93 7.21 14.01
C ARG A 132 8.20 7.41 12.69
N LYS A 133 8.07 8.67 12.22
CA LYS A 133 7.40 8.99 10.93
C LYS A 133 8.12 8.35 9.75
N LYS A 134 9.45 8.41 9.74
CA LYS A 134 10.25 7.73 8.71
C LYS A 134 10.01 6.22 8.68
N ASN A 135 9.93 5.59 9.86
CA ASN A 135 9.66 4.15 9.96
C ASN A 135 8.22 3.80 9.53
N GLU A 136 7.23 4.65 9.85
CA GLU A 136 5.86 4.52 9.39
C GLU A 136 5.78 4.58 7.85
N ASP A 137 6.43 5.56 7.22
CA ASP A 137 6.46 5.72 5.76
C ASP A 137 7.18 4.54 5.08
N GLU A 138 8.30 4.09 5.64
CA GLU A 138 9.03 2.92 5.14
C GLU A 138 8.19 1.64 5.23
N LEU A 139 7.45 1.46 6.33
CA LEU A 139 6.57 0.32 6.50
C LEU A 139 5.43 0.33 5.46
N ILE A 140 4.86 1.50 5.17
CA ILE A 140 3.83 1.67 4.13
C ILE A 140 4.41 1.31 2.76
N ARG A 141 5.62 1.82 2.44
CA ARG A 141 6.33 1.54 1.19
C ARG A 141 6.59 0.04 1.01
N LEU A 142 7.17 -0.60 2.04
CA LEU A 142 7.47 -2.03 2.00
C LEU A 142 6.20 -2.88 1.89
N LYS A 143 5.10 -2.47 2.55
CA LYS A 143 3.81 -3.13 2.42
C LYS A 143 3.27 -3.06 0.99
N GLN A 144 3.36 -1.89 0.35
CA GLN A 144 2.94 -1.72 -1.05
C GLN A 144 3.79 -2.56 -2.01
N GLU A 145 5.10 -2.61 -1.81
CA GLU A 145 6.00 -3.46 -2.59
C GLU A 145 5.65 -4.95 -2.42
N LEU A 146 5.42 -5.40 -1.19
CA LEU A 146 4.99 -6.77 -0.91
C LEU A 146 3.63 -7.11 -1.55
N GLU A 147 2.69 -6.17 -1.56
CA GLU A 147 1.40 -6.35 -2.24
C GLU A 147 1.59 -6.54 -3.74
N VAL A 148 2.43 -5.74 -4.38
CA VAL A 148 2.75 -5.89 -5.82
C VAL A 148 3.36 -7.27 -6.09
N TYR A 149 4.38 -7.68 -5.33
CA TYR A 149 4.97 -9.02 -5.46
C TYR A 149 3.96 -10.14 -5.16
N SER A 150 3.04 -9.92 -4.23
CA SER A 150 2.00 -10.91 -3.89
C SER A 150 0.97 -11.15 -5.00
N TYR A 151 0.86 -10.25 -5.98
CA TYR A 151 -0.13 -10.32 -7.07
C TYR A 151 0.47 -10.61 -8.43
N GLN A 152 1.79 -10.68 -8.55
CA GLN A 152 2.48 -11.05 -9.79
C GLN A 152 3.00 -12.48 -9.75
N ASP A 153 3.05 -13.11 -10.93
CA ASP A 153 3.78 -14.37 -11.10
C ASP A 153 5.28 -14.08 -11.16
N GLY A 154 6.04 -14.74 -10.27
CA GLY A 154 7.47 -14.46 -10.10
C GLY A 154 8.35 -14.77 -11.32
N LEU A 155 7.85 -15.53 -12.29
CA LEU A 155 8.56 -15.83 -13.53
C LEU A 155 8.20 -14.86 -14.65
N THR A 156 6.90 -14.65 -14.86
CA THR A 156 6.36 -13.97 -16.06
C THR A 156 6.00 -12.50 -15.81
N GLU A 157 5.97 -12.05 -14.56
CA GLU A 157 5.67 -10.66 -14.13
C GLU A 157 4.27 -10.16 -14.51
N ILE A 158 3.39 -11.02 -15.07
CA ILE A 158 1.97 -10.73 -15.21
C ILE A 158 1.21 -11.11 -13.94
N ALA A 159 -0.10 -10.89 -13.88
CA ALA A 159 -0.89 -11.27 -12.73
C ALA A 159 -0.75 -12.77 -12.41
N ASN A 160 -0.71 -13.10 -11.12
CA ASN A 160 -0.76 -14.48 -10.66
C ASN A 160 -2.21 -14.93 -10.41
N ARG A 161 -2.39 -16.19 -10.02
CA ARG A 161 -3.69 -16.78 -9.68
C ARG A 161 -4.46 -15.97 -8.66
N ARG A 162 -3.77 -15.46 -7.63
CA ARG A 162 -4.43 -14.69 -6.56
C ARG A 162 -5.03 -13.38 -7.08
N LEU A 163 -4.31 -12.63 -7.91
CA LEU A 163 -4.85 -11.41 -8.51
C LEU A 163 -5.99 -11.71 -9.47
N TYR A 164 -5.86 -12.78 -10.27
CA TYR A 164 -6.93 -13.26 -11.13
C TYR A 164 -8.23 -13.51 -10.35
N ASP A 165 -8.18 -14.24 -9.24
CA ASP A 165 -9.37 -14.57 -8.45
C ASP A 165 -10.06 -13.29 -7.90
N ILE A 166 -9.27 -12.31 -7.45
CA ILE A 166 -9.78 -11.02 -6.94
C ILE A 166 -10.43 -10.21 -8.06
N VAL A 167 -9.75 -10.10 -9.21
CA VAL A 167 -10.24 -9.31 -10.34
C VAL A 167 -11.48 -9.96 -10.96
N LEU A 168 -11.50 -11.28 -11.09
CA LEU A 168 -12.66 -12.00 -11.59
C LEU A 168 -13.91 -11.74 -10.73
N ALA A 169 -13.77 -11.84 -9.41
CA ALA A 169 -14.88 -11.57 -8.50
C ALA A 169 -15.40 -10.14 -8.65
N ARG A 170 -14.52 -9.17 -8.71
CA ARG A 170 -14.87 -7.75 -8.89
C ARG A 170 -15.54 -7.49 -10.24
N GLU A 171 -14.96 -7.96 -11.33
CA GLU A 171 -15.48 -7.70 -12.68
C GLU A 171 -16.77 -8.48 -12.95
N TRP A 172 -16.98 -9.62 -12.30
CA TRP A 172 -18.24 -10.35 -12.34
C TRP A 172 -19.39 -9.55 -11.71
N GLU A 173 -19.17 -8.98 -10.51
CA GLU A 173 -20.15 -8.11 -9.84
C GLU A 173 -20.40 -6.82 -10.66
N ASN A 174 -19.35 -6.20 -11.17
CA ASN A 174 -19.50 -5.02 -12.04
C ASN A 174 -20.34 -5.33 -13.29
N ALA A 175 -20.10 -6.48 -13.94
CA ALA A 175 -20.85 -6.91 -15.12
C ALA A 175 -22.32 -7.23 -14.79
N LEU A 176 -22.58 -7.83 -13.61
CA LEU A 176 -23.92 -8.11 -13.12
C LEU A 176 -24.71 -6.81 -12.86
N ASP A 177 -24.10 -5.83 -12.18
CA ASP A 177 -24.73 -4.58 -11.81
C ASP A 177 -24.97 -3.67 -13.03
N SER A 178 -24.00 -3.57 -13.92
CA SER A 178 -24.08 -2.73 -15.12
C SER A 178 -24.78 -3.40 -16.30
N GLN A 179 -25.09 -4.70 -16.20
CA GLN A 179 -25.65 -5.51 -17.30
C GLN A 179 -24.80 -5.43 -18.58
N THR A 180 -23.49 -5.46 -18.41
CA THR A 180 -22.51 -5.48 -19.50
C THR A 180 -21.89 -6.88 -19.66
N PRO A 181 -21.38 -7.23 -20.87
CA PRO A 181 -20.74 -8.52 -21.07
C PRO A 181 -19.38 -8.58 -20.33
N ILE A 182 -19.04 -9.75 -19.82
CA ILE A 182 -17.70 -10.12 -19.40
C ILE A 182 -17.24 -11.30 -20.25
N SER A 183 -16.04 -11.21 -20.82
CA SER A 183 -15.44 -12.29 -21.59
C SER A 183 -14.19 -12.82 -20.92
N ILE A 184 -14.01 -14.13 -21.00
CA ILE A 184 -12.84 -14.85 -20.46
C ILE A 184 -12.21 -15.65 -21.61
N ILE A 185 -10.88 -15.56 -21.70
CA ILE A 185 -10.07 -16.40 -22.58
C ILE A 185 -9.17 -17.26 -21.71
N MET A 186 -9.25 -18.58 -21.86
CA MET A 186 -8.25 -19.48 -21.29
C MET A 186 -7.31 -19.94 -22.39
N THR A 187 -6.03 -19.98 -22.07
CA THR A 187 -4.97 -20.34 -23.01
C THR A 187 -4.01 -21.30 -22.34
N ASP A 188 -3.65 -22.36 -23.06
CA ASP A 188 -2.68 -23.36 -22.59
C ASP A 188 -1.69 -23.65 -23.72
N ILE A 189 -0.39 -23.67 -23.37
CA ILE A 189 0.68 -23.90 -24.34
C ILE A 189 0.73 -25.38 -24.72
N ASP A 190 0.54 -25.65 -26.00
CA ASP A 190 0.50 -27.01 -26.50
C ASP A 190 1.86 -27.70 -26.36
N PHE A 191 1.85 -28.94 -25.87
CA PHE A 191 3.04 -29.77 -25.71
C PHE A 191 4.16 -29.15 -24.85
N PHE A 192 3.86 -28.25 -23.95
CA PHE A 192 4.83 -27.54 -23.11
C PHE A 192 5.74 -28.48 -22.31
N LYS A 193 5.18 -29.58 -21.77
CA LYS A 193 5.98 -30.61 -21.11
C LYS A 193 7.03 -31.19 -22.05
N HIS A 194 6.68 -31.49 -23.31
CA HIS A 194 7.63 -32.00 -24.29
C HIS A 194 8.73 -30.98 -24.61
N CYS A 195 8.38 -29.69 -24.64
CA CYS A 195 9.37 -28.64 -24.79
C CYS A 195 10.37 -28.64 -23.62
N ASN A 196 9.91 -28.74 -22.38
CA ASN A 196 10.78 -28.83 -21.21
C ASN A 196 11.64 -30.09 -21.20
N ASP A 197 11.07 -31.25 -21.56
CA ASP A 197 11.79 -32.51 -21.59
C ASP A 197 12.90 -32.53 -22.65
N HIS A 198 12.71 -31.81 -23.78
CA HIS A 198 13.66 -31.78 -24.90
C HIS A 198 14.71 -30.64 -24.81
N TYR A 199 14.29 -29.43 -24.42
CA TYR A 199 15.13 -28.23 -24.41
C TYR A 199 15.54 -27.77 -22.99
N GLY A 200 15.02 -28.43 -21.98
CA GLY A 200 15.25 -28.10 -20.56
C GLY A 200 14.34 -26.97 -20.04
N HIS A 201 14.18 -26.94 -18.71
CA HIS A 201 13.30 -25.99 -18.02
C HIS A 201 13.68 -24.52 -18.27
N HIS A 202 14.96 -24.21 -18.45
CA HIS A 202 15.39 -22.85 -18.73
C HIS A 202 14.77 -22.30 -20.04
N VAL A 203 14.70 -23.13 -21.09
CA VAL A 203 14.08 -22.76 -22.37
C VAL A 203 12.54 -22.63 -22.20
N GLY A 204 11.94 -23.51 -21.42
CA GLY A 204 10.53 -23.40 -21.06
C GLY A 204 10.20 -22.12 -20.31
N ASP A 205 11.06 -21.70 -19.37
CA ASP A 205 10.91 -20.45 -18.65
C ASP A 205 11.00 -19.21 -19.57
N LEU A 206 11.92 -19.24 -20.55
CA LEU A 206 12.01 -18.19 -21.58
C LEU A 206 10.74 -18.15 -22.44
N ALA A 207 10.19 -19.32 -22.80
CA ALA A 207 8.94 -19.43 -23.53
C ALA A 207 7.77 -18.81 -22.75
N LEU A 208 7.62 -19.15 -21.48
CA LEU A 208 6.59 -18.61 -20.61
C LEU A 208 6.68 -17.08 -20.49
N LYS A 209 7.90 -16.54 -20.30
CA LYS A 209 8.13 -15.09 -20.23
C LYS A 209 7.72 -14.40 -21.53
N GLN A 210 8.16 -14.92 -22.67
CA GLN A 210 7.85 -14.31 -23.97
C GLN A 210 6.35 -14.37 -24.28
N ILE A 211 5.69 -15.51 -24.02
CA ILE A 211 4.25 -15.65 -24.20
C ILE A 211 3.47 -14.71 -23.28
N ALA A 212 3.85 -14.57 -22.02
CA ALA A 212 3.22 -13.63 -21.10
C ALA A 212 3.29 -12.17 -21.58
N GLN A 213 4.45 -11.74 -22.10
CA GLN A 213 4.61 -10.40 -22.71
C GLN A 213 3.76 -10.25 -23.97
N LEU A 214 3.66 -11.30 -24.78
CA LEU A 214 2.82 -11.32 -25.96
C LEU A 214 1.34 -11.17 -25.55
N LEU A 215 0.84 -11.95 -24.59
CA LEU A 215 -0.52 -11.83 -24.08
C LEU A 215 -0.81 -10.41 -23.59
N LYS A 216 0.09 -9.84 -22.79
CA LYS A 216 -0.03 -8.47 -22.25
C LYS A 216 -0.10 -7.41 -23.36
N SER A 217 0.60 -7.62 -24.48
CA SER A 217 0.60 -6.68 -25.62
C SER A 217 -0.70 -6.72 -26.45
N GLN A 218 -1.48 -7.79 -26.34
CA GLN A 218 -2.73 -8.00 -27.11
C GLN A 218 -3.98 -7.48 -26.43
N ILE A 219 -3.89 -7.05 -25.20
CA ILE A 219 -5.02 -6.59 -24.39
C ILE A 219 -4.91 -5.09 -24.07
N ARG A 220 -6.03 -4.44 -23.80
CA ARG A 220 -6.09 -3.01 -23.47
C ARG A 220 -5.90 -2.75 -21.99
N VAL A 221 -5.71 -1.48 -21.65
CA VAL A 221 -5.77 -1.01 -20.26
C VAL A 221 -7.19 -1.30 -19.69
N GLY A 222 -7.24 -1.96 -18.55
CA GLY A 222 -8.49 -2.43 -17.92
C GLY A 222 -8.75 -3.92 -18.08
N ASP A 223 -8.13 -4.58 -19.05
CA ASP A 223 -8.13 -6.04 -19.16
C ASP A 223 -7.03 -6.63 -18.25
N LEU A 224 -7.16 -7.92 -17.92
CA LEU A 224 -6.16 -8.63 -17.13
C LEU A 224 -5.64 -9.85 -17.91
N ALA A 225 -4.31 -10.03 -17.91
CA ALA A 225 -3.69 -11.30 -18.27
C ALA A 225 -3.02 -11.88 -17.03
N ALA A 226 -3.31 -13.14 -16.73
CA ALA A 226 -2.80 -13.83 -15.56
C ALA A 226 -2.24 -15.21 -15.91
N ARG A 227 -1.19 -15.62 -15.19
CA ARG A 227 -0.71 -17.00 -15.20
C ARG A 227 -1.29 -17.72 -13.97
N VAL A 228 -2.08 -18.77 -14.21
CA VAL A 228 -2.84 -19.45 -13.13
C VAL A 228 -2.28 -20.82 -12.76
N GLY A 229 -1.40 -21.36 -13.58
CA GLY A 229 -0.74 -22.66 -13.41
C GLY A 229 0.45 -22.79 -14.33
N GLY A 230 1.15 -23.91 -14.35
CA GLY A 230 2.36 -24.16 -15.10
C GLY A 230 2.45 -23.46 -16.47
N GLU A 231 1.72 -23.92 -17.47
CA GLU A 231 1.62 -23.38 -18.82
C GLU A 231 0.26 -22.72 -19.13
N GLU A 232 -0.57 -22.49 -18.11
CA GLU A 232 -1.95 -21.98 -18.24
C GLU A 232 -2.03 -20.49 -17.97
N PHE A 233 -2.69 -19.78 -18.88
CA PHE A 233 -2.95 -18.35 -18.82
C PHE A 233 -4.45 -18.08 -18.94
N ILE A 234 -4.93 -17.06 -18.24
CA ILE A 234 -6.31 -16.60 -18.32
C ILE A 234 -6.32 -15.09 -18.55
N LEU A 235 -7.23 -14.65 -19.44
CA LEU A 235 -7.50 -13.25 -19.65
C LEU A 235 -8.92 -12.92 -19.22
N ILE A 236 -9.08 -11.79 -18.52
CA ILE A 236 -10.40 -11.20 -18.18
C ILE A 236 -10.55 -9.94 -19.01
N LEU A 237 -11.64 -9.88 -19.78
CA LEU A 237 -11.96 -8.79 -20.69
C LEU A 237 -13.32 -8.19 -20.28
N PRO A 238 -13.35 -7.20 -19.36
CA PRO A 238 -14.58 -6.54 -18.96
C PRO A 238 -15.22 -5.80 -20.14
N SER A 239 -16.54 -5.69 -20.17
CA SER A 239 -17.32 -4.97 -21.21
C SER A 239 -16.87 -5.33 -22.64
N THR A 240 -16.64 -6.63 -22.89
CA THR A 240 -16.19 -7.16 -24.18
C THR A 240 -17.16 -8.23 -24.66
N HIS A 241 -17.66 -8.07 -25.87
CA HIS A 241 -18.56 -9.04 -26.52
C HIS A 241 -17.81 -10.26 -27.03
N GLN A 242 -18.55 -11.32 -27.35
CA GLN A 242 -18.00 -12.61 -27.77
C GLN A 242 -17.16 -12.48 -29.04
N GLU A 243 -17.64 -11.71 -30.02
CA GLU A 243 -16.97 -11.53 -31.31
C GLU A 243 -15.57 -10.91 -31.11
N ASP A 244 -15.49 -9.83 -30.30
CA ASP A 244 -14.22 -9.15 -29.99
C ASP A 244 -13.28 -10.07 -29.21
N ALA A 245 -13.82 -10.84 -28.25
CA ALA A 245 -13.02 -11.77 -27.46
C ALA A 245 -12.46 -12.92 -28.33
N VAL A 246 -13.21 -13.40 -29.31
CA VAL A 246 -12.76 -14.39 -30.27
C VAL A 246 -11.63 -13.84 -31.16
N GLU A 247 -11.77 -12.61 -31.64
CA GLU A 247 -10.70 -11.94 -32.42
C GLU A 247 -9.42 -11.80 -31.58
N ILE A 248 -9.53 -11.43 -30.31
CA ILE A 248 -8.38 -11.35 -29.40
C ILE A 248 -7.75 -12.73 -29.22
N ALA A 249 -8.55 -13.77 -28.99
CA ALA A 249 -8.05 -15.13 -28.81
C ALA A 249 -7.33 -15.67 -30.04
N GLU A 250 -7.88 -15.46 -31.25
CA GLU A 250 -7.25 -15.86 -32.52
C GLU A 250 -5.96 -15.07 -32.78
N ARG A 251 -5.95 -13.77 -32.48
CA ARG A 251 -4.75 -12.95 -32.59
C ARG A 251 -3.64 -13.45 -31.64
N ILE A 252 -4.00 -13.81 -30.39
CA ILE A 252 -3.08 -14.41 -29.43
C ILE A 252 -2.55 -15.73 -29.96
N ARG A 253 -3.42 -16.65 -30.35
CA ARG A 253 -3.06 -17.96 -30.90
C ARG A 253 -2.08 -17.84 -32.09
N LEU A 254 -2.43 -17.00 -33.06
CA LEU A 254 -1.58 -16.74 -34.25
C LEU A 254 -0.23 -16.12 -33.88
N SER A 255 -0.25 -15.17 -32.92
CA SER A 255 0.99 -14.54 -32.47
C SER A 255 1.92 -15.53 -31.78
N ILE A 256 1.39 -16.47 -31.00
CA ILE A 256 2.20 -17.55 -30.38
C ILE A 256 2.74 -18.47 -31.46
N GLU A 257 1.90 -18.89 -32.42
CA GLU A 257 2.30 -19.78 -33.51
C GLU A 257 3.40 -19.19 -34.42
N THR A 258 3.32 -17.88 -34.72
CA THR A 258 4.20 -17.21 -35.68
C THR A 258 5.44 -16.55 -35.04
N THR A 259 5.45 -16.38 -33.73
CA THR A 259 6.58 -15.74 -33.03
C THR A 259 7.55 -16.79 -32.50
N PRO A 260 8.73 -16.92 -33.08
CA PRO A 260 9.72 -17.89 -32.60
C PRO A 260 10.27 -17.46 -31.23
N ILE A 261 10.46 -18.41 -30.35
CA ILE A 261 11.06 -18.21 -29.04
C ILE A 261 12.57 -18.45 -29.15
N LEU A 262 13.32 -17.36 -29.08
CA LEU A 262 14.78 -17.41 -29.13
C LEU A 262 15.33 -17.85 -27.77
N TYR A 263 16.16 -18.87 -27.72
CA TYR A 263 16.83 -19.33 -26.53
C TYR A 263 18.35 -19.24 -26.56
N ASN A 264 18.90 -18.92 -27.74
CA ASN A 264 20.27 -18.42 -27.92
C ASN A 264 20.33 -17.59 -29.21
N ASP A 265 21.52 -17.06 -29.57
CA ASP A 265 21.70 -16.15 -30.72
C ASP A 265 21.33 -16.74 -32.09
N THR A 266 21.22 -18.06 -32.22
CA THR A 266 21.02 -18.76 -33.49
C THR A 266 19.89 -19.78 -33.48
N GLN A 267 19.36 -20.14 -32.32
CA GLN A 267 18.37 -21.22 -32.19
C GLN A 267 17.05 -20.70 -31.63
N HIS A 268 15.98 -21.20 -32.19
CA HIS A 268 14.62 -20.88 -31.77
C HIS A 268 13.75 -22.13 -31.73
N ILE A 269 12.68 -22.05 -30.97
CA ILE A 269 11.60 -23.03 -30.95
C ILE A 269 10.28 -22.37 -31.34
N SER A 270 9.39 -23.14 -31.95
CA SER A 270 8.03 -22.71 -32.24
C SER A 270 7.07 -23.49 -31.32
N LEU A 271 6.15 -22.78 -30.70
CA LEU A 271 5.10 -23.34 -29.86
C LEU A 271 3.74 -22.93 -30.41
N THR A 272 2.71 -23.68 -30.10
CA THR A 272 1.31 -23.31 -30.34
C THR A 272 0.57 -23.25 -29.03
N ALA A 273 -0.61 -22.70 -29.05
CA ALA A 273 -1.49 -22.68 -27.91
C ALA A 273 -2.93 -23.03 -28.31
N SER A 274 -3.60 -23.76 -27.43
CA SER A 274 -5.05 -23.97 -27.49
C SER A 274 -5.74 -22.92 -26.65
N CYS A 275 -6.83 -22.36 -27.18
CA CYS A 275 -7.60 -21.33 -26.49
C CYS A 275 -9.08 -21.73 -26.38
N SER A 276 -9.73 -21.28 -25.33
CA SER A 276 -11.18 -21.29 -25.19
C SER A 276 -11.70 -19.92 -24.81
N VAL A 277 -12.87 -19.55 -25.34
CA VAL A 277 -13.50 -18.25 -25.14
C VAL A 277 -14.92 -18.43 -24.62
N GLY A 278 -15.26 -17.73 -23.57
CA GLY A 278 -16.64 -17.56 -23.14
C GLY A 278 -16.96 -16.09 -22.93
N SER A 279 -18.19 -15.72 -23.28
CA SER A 279 -18.74 -14.39 -23.03
C SER A 279 -20.15 -14.50 -22.46
N ILE A 280 -20.45 -13.71 -21.44
CA ILE A 280 -21.76 -13.71 -20.77
C ILE A 280 -22.10 -12.30 -20.27
N VAL A 281 -23.38 -11.95 -20.32
CA VAL A 281 -23.96 -10.90 -19.47
C VAL A 281 -24.54 -11.59 -18.24
N PRO A 282 -23.89 -11.50 -17.05
CA PRO A 282 -24.29 -12.29 -15.91
C PRO A 282 -25.71 -11.95 -15.41
N LYS A 283 -26.43 -12.95 -14.93
CA LYS A 283 -27.70 -12.82 -14.21
C LYS A 283 -27.50 -13.25 -12.77
N LYS A 284 -28.40 -12.87 -11.88
CA LYS A 284 -28.35 -13.25 -10.44
C LYS A 284 -28.32 -14.76 -10.17
N SER A 285 -28.77 -15.57 -11.13
CA SER A 285 -28.72 -17.03 -11.06
C SER A 285 -27.38 -17.64 -11.45
N ASP A 286 -26.51 -16.87 -12.11
CA ASP A 286 -25.26 -17.35 -12.68
C ASP A 286 -24.12 -17.17 -11.68
N THR A 287 -23.12 -18.04 -11.78
CA THR A 287 -21.93 -17.96 -10.93
C THR A 287 -20.67 -17.92 -11.80
N ALA A 288 -19.70 -17.10 -11.41
CA ALA A 288 -18.40 -17.06 -12.07
C ALA A 288 -17.74 -18.44 -12.12
N THR A 289 -17.85 -19.22 -11.05
CA THR A 289 -17.26 -20.58 -10.97
C THR A 289 -17.81 -21.48 -12.06
N HIS A 290 -19.13 -21.56 -12.22
CA HIS A 290 -19.73 -22.41 -13.24
C HIS A 290 -19.39 -21.94 -14.65
N PHE A 291 -19.34 -20.63 -14.87
CA PHE A 291 -18.91 -20.07 -16.16
C PHE A 291 -17.47 -20.45 -16.51
N ILE A 292 -16.55 -20.37 -15.54
CA ILE A 292 -15.15 -20.79 -15.70
C ILE A 292 -15.05 -22.28 -15.99
N GLU A 293 -15.81 -23.13 -15.30
CA GLU A 293 -15.83 -24.59 -15.56
C GLU A 293 -16.27 -24.93 -16.98
N MET A 294 -17.24 -24.19 -17.54
CA MET A 294 -17.66 -24.39 -18.93
C MET A 294 -16.54 -24.04 -19.94
N ILE A 295 -15.81 -22.95 -19.68
CA ILE A 295 -14.71 -22.52 -20.55
C ILE A 295 -13.51 -23.50 -20.45
N ASP A 296 -13.23 -24.01 -19.26
CA ASP A 296 -12.18 -25.02 -19.05
C ASP A 296 -12.49 -26.32 -19.80
N ALA A 297 -13.75 -26.78 -19.75
CA ALA A 297 -14.19 -27.94 -20.53
C ALA A 297 -14.01 -27.74 -22.04
N LEU A 298 -14.16 -26.50 -22.56
CA LEU A 298 -13.88 -26.17 -23.96
C LEU A 298 -12.37 -26.23 -24.25
N LEU A 299 -11.52 -25.76 -23.34
CA LEU A 299 -10.07 -25.81 -23.53
C LEU A 299 -9.59 -27.27 -23.64
N TYR A 300 -10.12 -28.15 -22.79
CA TYR A 300 -9.86 -29.57 -22.90
C TYR A 300 -10.28 -30.15 -24.27
N ARG A 301 -11.44 -29.72 -24.78
CA ARG A 301 -11.93 -30.13 -26.12
C ARG A 301 -11.01 -29.59 -27.24
N ALA A 302 -10.53 -28.34 -27.14
CA ALA A 302 -9.58 -27.79 -28.11
C ALA A 302 -8.31 -28.64 -28.21
N LYS A 303 -7.76 -29.04 -27.07
CA LYS A 303 -6.60 -29.96 -27.00
C LYS A 303 -6.90 -31.32 -27.61
N ALA A 304 -8.09 -31.90 -27.33
CA ALA A 304 -8.49 -33.20 -27.86
C ALA A 304 -8.75 -33.20 -29.37
N GLN A 305 -9.22 -32.09 -29.94
CA GLN A 305 -9.52 -31.93 -31.37
C GLN A 305 -8.31 -31.61 -32.25
N GLY A 306 -7.10 -31.65 -31.71
CA GLY A 306 -5.87 -31.47 -32.48
C GLY A 306 -5.07 -30.20 -32.14
N ARG A 307 -5.45 -29.51 -31.03
CA ARG A 307 -4.72 -28.31 -30.51
C ARG A 307 -4.67 -27.12 -31.49
N ASN A 308 -3.87 -26.11 -31.17
CA ASN A 308 -3.63 -24.90 -31.97
C ASN A 308 -4.93 -24.31 -32.55
N ARG A 309 -5.92 -24.07 -31.70
CA ARG A 309 -7.24 -23.55 -32.10
C ARG A 309 -7.94 -22.79 -30.99
N VAL A 310 -8.92 -22.03 -31.38
CA VAL A 310 -9.87 -21.38 -30.49
C VAL A 310 -11.20 -22.14 -30.52
N LEU A 311 -11.75 -22.48 -29.36
CA LEU A 311 -13.13 -22.93 -29.22
C LEU A 311 -13.94 -21.89 -28.44
N VAL A 312 -15.22 -21.79 -28.79
CA VAL A 312 -16.12 -20.75 -28.26
C VAL A 312 -17.30 -21.44 -27.57
N LEU A 313 -17.73 -20.88 -26.41
CA LEU A 313 -18.85 -21.36 -25.62
C LEU A 313 -20.18 -21.05 -26.30
#